data_dd3d3574abf3a4deb31d5b9287bda147
#
_entry.id   dd3d3574abf3a4deb31d5b9287bda147
#
_cell.length_a   1.000
_cell.length_b   1.000
_cell.length_c   1.000
_cell.angle_alpha   90.00
_cell.angle_beta   90.00
_cell.angle_gamma   90.00
#
_symmetry.space_group_name_H-M   'P 1'
#
loop_
_entity.id
_entity.type
_entity.pdbx_description
1 polymer ?
#
loop_
_entity_poly.entity_id
_entity_poly.type
_entity_poly.pdbx_seq_one_letter_code
_entity_poly.pdbx_strand_id
1 'polypeptide(L)'
;MEALKQRILKEGVALGSDRINVDGFINHKIDTEFMDKIGAEFGRKFAGVQVDKILTVEASGIAIAVAAARYFGFAPVVFAKKAAPNTMTDDCYTAEAFSFTKQKSNMLRVSKKHLEKGEKVLIIDDFLAHGEASMALCKIIEEAGAEVAGVGIVISKDFQGGKALLEDQGYRVETLASVSRLENGEITFA
;
A
#
# COMPACT_ATOMS: atom_id res chain seq x y z
N MET A 1 -8.32 6.12 -11.07
CA MET A 1 -9.50 6.81 -10.47
C MET A 1 -9.42 8.29 -10.79
N GLU A 2 -10.35 8.79 -11.63
CA GLU A 2 -10.25 10.17 -12.14
C GLU A 2 -10.33 11.22 -11.01
N ALA A 3 -11.24 11.06 -10.06
CA ALA A 3 -11.36 11.98 -8.94
C ALA A 3 -10.06 12.11 -8.11
N LEU A 4 -9.28 11.04 -8.00
CA LEU A 4 -7.98 11.07 -7.33
C LEU A 4 -6.94 11.83 -8.16
N LYS A 5 -6.88 11.60 -9.47
CA LYS A 5 -5.96 12.33 -10.38
C LYS A 5 -6.22 13.84 -10.30
N GLN A 6 -7.48 14.25 -10.37
CA GLN A 6 -7.88 15.66 -10.25
C GLN A 6 -7.53 16.26 -8.88
N ARG A 7 -7.71 15.49 -7.81
CA ARG A 7 -7.35 15.92 -6.47
C ARG A 7 -5.84 16.11 -6.30
N ILE A 8 -5.05 15.19 -6.85
CA ILE A 8 -3.58 15.29 -6.85
C ILE A 8 -3.12 16.52 -7.65
N LEU A 9 -3.72 16.81 -8.82
CA LEU A 9 -3.36 17.98 -9.62
C LEU A 9 -3.71 19.30 -8.92
N LYS A 10 -4.79 19.31 -8.13
CA LYS A 10 -5.26 20.52 -7.43
C LYS A 10 -4.51 20.80 -6.13
N GLU A 11 -4.21 19.77 -5.35
CA GLU A 11 -3.73 19.91 -3.97
C GLU A 11 -2.37 19.22 -3.75
N GLY A 12 -1.94 18.36 -4.66
CA GLY A 12 -0.65 17.69 -4.59
C GLY A 12 0.49 18.61 -5.02
N VAL A 13 1.67 18.36 -4.49
CA VAL A 13 2.88 19.11 -4.84
C VAL A 13 3.97 18.12 -5.27
N ALA A 14 4.47 18.30 -6.49
CA ALA A 14 5.67 17.58 -6.91
C ALA A 14 6.91 18.18 -6.21
N LEU A 15 7.68 17.34 -5.55
CA LEU A 15 8.92 17.70 -4.85
C LEU A 15 10.10 17.03 -5.55
N GLY A 16 10.82 17.82 -6.36
CA GLY A 16 11.87 17.28 -7.23
C GLY A 16 11.28 16.40 -8.34
N SER A 17 12.04 15.37 -8.73
CA SER A 17 11.64 14.42 -9.79
C SER A 17 11.18 13.06 -9.27
N ASP A 18 11.08 12.88 -7.96
CA ASP A 18 10.88 11.56 -7.34
C ASP A 18 9.78 11.50 -6.27
N ARG A 19 9.33 12.65 -5.75
CA ARG A 19 8.37 12.71 -4.64
C ARG A 19 7.12 13.51 -4.98
N ILE A 20 5.98 13.07 -4.44
CA ILE A 20 4.70 13.77 -4.48
C ILE A 20 4.24 13.94 -3.03
N ASN A 21 3.91 15.17 -2.65
CA ASN A 21 3.25 15.45 -1.39
C ASN A 21 1.73 15.49 -1.61
N VAL A 22 1.00 14.70 -0.81
CA VAL A 22 -0.47 14.64 -0.76
C VAL A 22 -0.96 14.68 0.70
N ASP A 23 -0.19 15.34 1.56
CA ASP A 23 -0.42 15.37 3.00
C ASP A 23 -1.73 16.06 3.39
N GLY A 24 -2.26 16.91 2.53
CA GLY A 24 -3.50 17.62 2.74
C GLY A 24 -4.76 16.75 2.73
N PHE A 25 -4.71 15.50 2.25
CA PHE A 25 -5.91 14.68 2.12
C PHE A 25 -5.72 13.16 2.26
N ILE A 26 -4.47 12.64 2.28
CA ILE A 26 -4.19 11.19 2.39
C ILE A 26 -3.42 10.83 3.66
N ASN A 27 -2.21 11.38 3.86
CA ASN A 27 -1.25 10.79 4.77
C ASN A 27 -0.75 11.68 5.92
N HIS A 28 -1.36 12.87 6.09
CA HIS A 28 -1.19 13.72 7.28
C HIS A 28 -2.55 14.21 7.77
N LYS A 29 -3.26 14.98 6.97
CA LYS A 29 -4.70 15.20 7.13
C LYS A 29 -5.43 14.11 6.33
N ILE A 30 -6.34 13.42 6.97
CA ILE A 30 -7.15 12.37 6.35
C ILE A 30 -8.53 12.93 6.02
N ASP A 31 -8.83 13.04 4.73
CA ASP A 31 -10.17 13.36 4.25
C ASP A 31 -11.02 12.08 4.24
N THR A 32 -11.84 11.92 5.27
CA THR A 32 -12.55 10.65 5.52
C THR A 32 -13.59 10.31 4.46
N GLU A 33 -14.24 11.32 3.85
CA GLU A 33 -15.15 11.10 2.73
C GLU A 33 -14.38 10.62 1.50
N PHE A 34 -13.23 11.23 1.25
CA PHE A 34 -12.39 10.84 0.12
C PHE A 34 -11.76 9.46 0.32
N MET A 35 -11.39 9.10 1.57
CA MET A 35 -10.94 7.75 1.90
C MET A 35 -12.01 6.69 1.63
N ASP A 36 -13.28 6.98 1.92
CA ASP A 36 -14.37 6.06 1.60
C ASP A 36 -14.50 5.83 0.08
N LYS A 37 -14.36 6.89 -0.73
CA LYS A 37 -14.33 6.78 -2.20
C LYS A 37 -13.15 5.95 -2.72
N ILE A 38 -11.97 6.10 -2.10
CA ILE A 38 -10.78 5.27 -2.38
C ILE A 38 -11.06 3.81 -2.04
N GLY A 39 -11.63 3.54 -0.87
CA GLY A 39 -12.02 2.19 -0.45
C GLY A 39 -13.02 1.54 -1.40
N ALA A 40 -14.05 2.29 -1.81
CA ALA A 40 -15.05 1.82 -2.79
C ALA A 40 -14.40 1.45 -4.14
N GLU A 41 -13.45 2.25 -4.61
CA GLU A 41 -12.75 1.96 -5.87
C GLU A 41 -11.88 0.70 -5.77
N PHE A 42 -11.22 0.44 -4.63
CA PHE A 42 -10.55 -0.84 -4.39
C PHE A 42 -11.54 -2.00 -4.40
N GLY A 43 -12.69 -1.87 -3.74
CA GLY A 43 -13.75 -2.88 -3.78
C GLY A 43 -14.20 -3.20 -5.21
N ARG A 44 -14.33 -2.17 -6.08
CA ARG A 44 -14.65 -2.34 -7.49
C ARG A 44 -13.53 -3.04 -8.26
N LYS A 45 -12.28 -2.63 -8.05
CA LYS A 45 -11.11 -3.18 -8.77
C LYS A 45 -10.85 -4.65 -8.41
N PHE A 46 -11.05 -5.03 -7.16
CA PHE A 46 -10.91 -6.40 -6.67
C PHE A 46 -12.24 -7.16 -6.57
N ALA A 47 -13.27 -6.74 -7.34
CA ALA A 47 -14.55 -7.43 -7.35
C ALA A 47 -14.38 -8.92 -7.68
N GLY A 48 -15.01 -9.79 -6.90
CA GLY A 48 -14.92 -11.24 -7.06
C GLY A 48 -13.65 -11.88 -6.46
N VAL A 49 -12.73 -11.11 -5.93
CA VAL A 49 -11.57 -11.63 -5.19
C VAL A 49 -11.98 -11.92 -3.76
N GLN A 50 -11.72 -13.12 -3.27
CA GLN A 50 -11.86 -13.43 -1.85
C GLN A 50 -10.76 -12.72 -1.07
N VAL A 51 -11.14 -12.01 -0.02
CA VAL A 51 -10.22 -11.33 0.89
C VAL A 51 -10.60 -11.66 2.32
N ASP A 52 -9.75 -12.41 2.99
CA ASP A 52 -9.94 -12.79 4.39
C ASP A 52 -9.33 -11.76 5.34
N LYS A 53 -8.31 -11.03 4.86
CA LYS A 53 -7.57 -10.04 5.64
C LYS A 53 -6.94 -8.97 4.74
N ILE A 54 -6.78 -7.76 5.27
CA ILE A 54 -6.02 -6.69 4.61
C ILE A 54 -4.72 -6.46 5.39
N LEU A 55 -3.60 -6.41 4.68
CA LEU A 55 -2.29 -6.08 5.24
C LEU A 55 -1.76 -4.77 4.66
N THR A 56 -1.19 -3.94 5.51
CA THR A 56 -0.58 -2.66 5.12
C THR A 56 0.69 -2.37 5.93
N VAL A 57 1.28 -1.19 5.72
CA VAL A 57 2.42 -0.72 6.52
C VAL A 57 2.05 0.55 7.30
N GLU A 58 2.50 0.65 8.56
CA GLU A 58 2.37 1.89 9.33
C GLU A 58 3.15 3.05 8.66
N ALA A 59 2.65 4.29 8.67
CA ALA A 59 1.40 4.71 9.30
C ALA A 59 0.29 5.00 8.26
N SER A 60 0.63 5.59 7.10
CA SER A 60 -0.33 6.16 6.14
C SER A 60 -1.26 5.13 5.49
N GLY A 61 -0.77 3.91 5.26
CA GLY A 61 -1.60 2.83 4.72
C GLY A 61 -2.76 2.42 5.61
N ILE A 62 -2.66 2.63 6.94
CA ILE A 62 -3.68 2.17 7.90
C ILE A 62 -5.05 2.79 7.64
N ALA A 63 -5.12 4.10 7.44
CA ALA A 63 -6.40 4.78 7.21
C ALA A 63 -7.08 4.30 5.92
N ILE A 64 -6.28 4.07 4.87
CA ILE A 64 -6.74 3.58 3.58
C ILE A 64 -7.25 2.14 3.69
N ALA A 65 -6.50 1.27 4.35
CA ALA A 65 -6.86 -0.13 4.57
C ALA A 65 -8.17 -0.25 5.37
N VAL A 66 -8.33 0.57 6.42
CA VAL A 66 -9.57 0.60 7.22
C VAL A 66 -10.77 1.07 6.40
N ALA A 67 -10.60 2.11 5.57
CA ALA A 67 -11.67 2.57 4.69
C ALA A 67 -12.04 1.49 3.65
N ALA A 68 -11.04 0.82 3.07
CA ALA A 68 -11.26 -0.26 2.10
C ALA A 68 -11.93 -1.49 2.69
N ALA A 69 -11.62 -1.85 3.94
CA ALA A 69 -12.13 -3.05 4.62
C ALA A 69 -13.67 -3.18 4.56
N ARG A 70 -14.40 -2.06 4.56
CA ARG A 70 -15.86 -2.03 4.41
C ARG A 70 -16.35 -2.70 3.11
N TYR A 71 -15.57 -2.59 2.05
CA TYR A 71 -15.89 -3.12 0.72
C TYR A 71 -15.41 -4.55 0.51
N PHE A 72 -14.77 -5.14 1.54
CA PHE A 72 -14.33 -6.53 1.60
C PHE A 72 -14.97 -7.26 2.80
N GLY A 73 -16.24 -6.99 3.07
CA GLY A 73 -16.99 -7.65 4.14
C GLY A 73 -16.49 -7.33 5.56
N PHE A 74 -15.90 -6.15 5.76
CA PHE A 74 -15.22 -5.76 7.00
C PHE A 74 -14.06 -6.67 7.38
N ALA A 75 -13.29 -7.11 6.38
CA ALA A 75 -12.08 -7.90 6.58
C ALA A 75 -11.15 -7.23 7.62
N PRO A 76 -10.60 -8.00 8.57
CA PRO A 76 -9.67 -7.45 9.56
C PRO A 76 -8.47 -6.80 8.90
N VAL A 77 -8.02 -5.67 9.47
CA VAL A 77 -6.83 -4.95 9.00
C VAL A 77 -5.66 -5.22 9.94
N VAL A 78 -4.58 -5.73 9.39
CA VAL A 78 -3.29 -5.89 10.07
C VAL A 78 -2.30 -4.91 9.47
N PHE A 79 -1.41 -4.35 10.27
CA PHE A 79 -0.35 -3.51 9.74
C PHE A 79 1.03 -3.95 10.23
N ALA A 80 1.96 -3.99 9.29
CA ALA A 80 3.36 -4.25 9.58
C ALA A 80 3.99 -3.05 10.28
N LYS A 81 4.76 -3.32 11.34
CA LYS A 81 5.47 -2.32 12.14
C LYS A 81 6.91 -2.17 11.66
N LYS A 82 7.39 -0.93 11.59
CA LYS A 82 8.78 -0.60 11.21
C LYS A 82 9.75 -0.69 12.41
N ALA A 83 9.23 -0.55 13.60
CA ALA A 83 10.00 -0.71 14.84
C ALA A 83 9.46 -1.89 15.66
N ALA A 84 10.31 -2.52 16.46
CA ALA A 84 9.86 -3.51 17.45
C ALA A 84 9.28 -2.76 18.67
N PRO A 85 7.95 -2.76 18.87
CA PRO A 85 7.39 -2.18 20.08
C PRO A 85 7.67 -3.10 21.28
N ASN A 86 7.86 -2.51 22.46
CA ASN A 86 8.14 -3.25 23.71
C ASN A 86 7.06 -4.28 24.08
N THR A 87 5.87 -4.17 23.46
CA THR A 87 4.72 -5.07 23.66
C THR A 87 4.65 -6.21 22.64
N MET A 88 5.55 -6.23 21.65
CA MET A 88 5.57 -7.28 20.63
C MET A 88 6.44 -8.43 21.14
N THR A 89 5.87 -9.63 21.23
CA THR A 89 6.63 -10.85 21.49
C THR A 89 7.56 -11.11 20.30
N ASP A 90 8.68 -11.81 20.51
CA ASP A 90 9.68 -12.12 19.47
C ASP A 90 9.14 -13.04 18.35
N ASP A 91 7.91 -13.52 18.46
CA ASP A 91 7.28 -14.41 17.48
C ASP A 91 6.58 -13.64 16.36
N CYS A 92 7.38 -13.17 15.41
CA CYS A 92 6.95 -12.37 14.28
C CYS A 92 7.48 -12.91 12.95
N TYR A 93 6.68 -12.76 11.89
CA TYR A 93 7.21 -12.77 10.54
C TYR A 93 7.93 -11.45 10.29
N THR A 94 9.10 -11.51 9.63
CA THR A 94 9.91 -10.31 9.38
C THR A 94 10.42 -10.29 7.95
N ALA A 95 10.41 -9.11 7.32
CA ALA A 95 11.05 -8.92 6.04
C ALA A 95 11.72 -7.55 5.96
N GLU A 96 12.83 -7.49 5.28
CA GLU A 96 13.58 -6.25 5.06
C GLU A 96 12.97 -5.48 3.89
N ALA A 97 12.71 -4.19 4.10
CA ALA A 97 12.33 -3.23 3.05
C ALA A 97 13.36 -2.10 3.01
N PHE A 98 14.11 -2.00 1.93
CA PHE A 98 15.07 -0.93 1.75
C PHE A 98 14.37 0.36 1.35
N SER A 99 14.62 1.47 2.04
CA SER A 99 14.10 2.78 1.68
C SER A 99 15.13 3.57 0.88
N PHE A 100 14.97 3.66 -0.43
CA PHE A 100 15.85 4.46 -1.29
C PHE A 100 15.84 5.94 -0.89
N THR A 101 14.71 6.49 -0.49
CA THR A 101 14.59 7.89 -0.07
C THR A 101 15.40 8.20 1.19
N LYS A 102 15.47 7.23 2.13
CA LYS A 102 16.19 7.38 3.41
C LYS A 102 17.54 6.67 3.41
N GLN A 103 17.91 5.96 2.34
CA GLN A 103 19.12 5.12 2.25
C GLN A 103 19.27 4.21 3.49
N LYS A 104 18.15 3.64 3.95
CA LYS A 104 18.09 2.83 5.17
C LYS A 104 17.13 1.67 5.00
N SER A 105 17.58 0.50 5.45
CA SER A 105 16.71 -0.67 5.57
C SER A 105 15.78 -0.54 6.78
N ASN A 106 14.51 -0.85 6.55
CA ASN A 106 13.53 -1.01 7.61
C ASN A 106 13.12 -2.47 7.68
N MET A 107 13.16 -3.04 8.87
CA MET A 107 12.62 -4.37 9.12
C MET A 107 11.13 -4.25 9.38
N LEU A 108 10.31 -4.76 8.47
CA LEU A 108 8.87 -4.88 8.69
C LEU A 108 8.57 -6.10 9.54
N ARG A 109 7.64 -5.97 10.49
CA ARG A 109 7.28 -7.02 11.45
C ARG A 109 5.78 -7.16 11.54
N VAL A 110 5.30 -8.40 11.46
CA VAL A 110 3.90 -8.78 11.69
C VAL A 110 3.88 -9.94 12.68
N SER A 111 3.14 -9.80 13.78
CA SER A 111 2.99 -10.89 14.74
C SER A 111 2.32 -12.10 14.09
N LYS A 112 2.87 -13.30 14.30
CA LYS A 112 2.35 -14.56 13.77
C LYS A 112 0.90 -14.85 14.18
N LYS A 113 0.44 -14.26 15.30
CA LYS A 113 -0.95 -14.35 15.77
C LYS A 113 -1.98 -13.74 14.83
N HIS A 114 -1.54 -12.91 13.87
CA HIS A 114 -2.42 -12.11 13.02
C HIS A 114 -2.40 -12.51 11.55
N LEU A 115 -1.59 -13.51 11.18
CA LEU A 115 -1.58 -14.10 9.84
C LEU A 115 -1.64 -15.62 9.97
N GLU A 116 -2.67 -16.23 9.39
CA GLU A 116 -2.92 -17.66 9.45
C GLU A 116 -2.67 -18.31 8.09
N LYS A 117 -2.25 -19.57 8.13
CA LYS A 117 -2.04 -20.36 6.92
C LYS A 117 -3.35 -20.51 6.12
N GLY A 118 -3.25 -20.27 4.81
CA GLY A 118 -4.35 -20.43 3.87
C GLY A 118 -5.27 -19.21 3.75
N GLU A 119 -5.06 -18.16 4.53
CA GLU A 119 -5.78 -16.90 4.38
C GLU A 119 -5.44 -16.21 3.05
N LYS A 120 -6.42 -15.56 2.43
CA LYS A 120 -6.24 -14.70 1.26
C LYS A 120 -6.09 -13.26 1.72
N VAL A 121 -4.89 -12.72 1.57
CA VAL A 121 -4.49 -11.42 2.12
C VAL A 121 -4.34 -10.40 1.01
N LEU A 122 -5.13 -9.31 1.06
CA LEU A 122 -5.00 -8.18 0.17
C LEU A 122 -4.03 -7.15 0.79
N ILE A 123 -3.00 -6.76 0.05
CA ILE A 123 -2.14 -5.64 0.45
C ILE A 123 -2.78 -4.34 -0.02
N ILE A 124 -2.86 -3.34 0.87
CA ILE A 124 -3.28 -1.97 0.51
C ILE A 124 -2.29 -0.98 1.08
N ASP A 125 -1.78 -0.05 0.24
CA ASP A 125 -0.84 0.98 0.69
C ASP A 125 -1.05 2.30 -0.07
N ASP A 126 -0.47 3.40 0.46
CA ASP A 126 -0.61 4.75 -0.11
C ASP A 126 0.24 4.94 -1.38
N PHE A 127 1.52 4.59 -1.34
CA PHE A 127 2.46 4.80 -2.44
C PHE A 127 3.19 3.52 -2.85
N LEU A 128 3.39 3.38 -4.16
CA LEU A 128 4.30 2.41 -4.74
C LEU A 128 5.42 3.16 -5.49
N ALA A 129 6.65 2.99 -5.00
CA ALA A 129 7.86 3.54 -5.58
C ALA A 129 8.66 2.42 -6.28
N HIS A 130 9.69 1.91 -5.64
CA HIS A 130 10.51 0.80 -6.15
C HIS A 130 9.97 -0.59 -5.77
N GLY A 131 8.93 -0.66 -4.92
CA GLY A 131 8.23 -1.92 -4.59
C GLY A 131 8.72 -2.65 -3.34
N GLU A 132 9.76 -2.18 -2.66
CA GLU A 132 10.39 -2.92 -1.57
C GLU A 132 9.43 -3.22 -0.39
N ALA A 133 8.62 -2.23 0.01
CA ALA A 133 7.67 -2.42 1.10
C ALA A 133 6.60 -3.46 0.72
N SER A 134 6.04 -3.35 -0.48
CA SER A 134 5.04 -4.30 -0.98
C SER A 134 5.63 -5.70 -1.14
N MET A 135 6.86 -5.83 -1.68
CA MET A 135 7.56 -7.10 -1.78
C MET A 135 7.85 -7.72 -0.41
N ALA A 136 8.23 -6.91 0.57
CA ALA A 136 8.43 -7.38 1.94
C ALA A 136 7.12 -7.88 2.56
N LEU A 137 6.00 -7.23 2.31
CA LEU A 137 4.69 -7.71 2.75
C LEU A 137 4.30 -9.02 2.04
N CYS A 138 4.54 -9.16 0.74
CA CYS A 138 4.31 -10.41 0.01
C CYS A 138 5.10 -11.57 0.65
N LYS A 139 6.39 -11.38 0.94
CA LYS A 139 7.23 -12.37 1.61
C LYS A 139 6.69 -12.76 2.99
N ILE A 140 6.23 -11.79 3.78
CA ILE A 140 5.61 -12.04 5.09
C ILE A 140 4.36 -12.92 4.96
N ILE A 141 3.50 -12.63 3.97
CA ILE A 141 2.28 -13.41 3.71
C ILE A 141 2.64 -14.84 3.32
N GLU A 142 3.60 -15.01 2.41
CA GLU A 142 4.04 -16.34 1.94
C GLU A 142 4.72 -17.13 3.06
N GLU A 143 5.55 -16.50 3.90
CA GLU A 143 6.17 -17.13 5.07
C GLU A 143 5.13 -17.62 6.08
N ALA A 144 4.00 -16.91 6.20
CA ALA A 144 2.86 -17.33 7.01
C ALA A 144 2.10 -18.53 6.40
N GLY A 145 2.40 -18.91 5.16
CA GLY A 145 1.66 -19.92 4.40
C GLY A 145 0.29 -19.42 3.94
N ALA A 146 0.10 -18.12 3.90
CA ALA A 146 -1.06 -17.43 3.35
C ALA A 146 -0.85 -17.09 1.87
N GLU A 147 -1.90 -16.61 1.20
CA GLU A 147 -1.89 -16.29 -0.23
C GLU A 147 -2.03 -14.78 -0.43
N VAL A 148 -1.22 -14.19 -1.31
CA VAL A 148 -1.38 -12.79 -1.72
C VAL A 148 -2.56 -12.69 -2.69
N ALA A 149 -3.69 -12.18 -2.23
CA ALA A 149 -4.90 -11.98 -3.06
C ALA A 149 -4.73 -10.86 -4.10
N GLY A 150 -3.81 -9.94 -3.85
CA GLY A 150 -3.44 -8.84 -4.72
C GLY A 150 -2.79 -7.69 -3.96
N VAL A 151 -2.38 -6.68 -4.71
CA VAL A 151 -1.75 -5.45 -4.21
C VAL A 151 -2.50 -4.24 -4.73
N GLY A 152 -3.14 -3.49 -3.84
CA GLY A 152 -3.89 -2.26 -4.12
C GLY A 152 -3.11 -1.03 -3.67
N ILE A 153 -2.83 -0.13 -4.59
CA ILE A 153 -2.02 1.07 -4.35
C ILE A 153 -2.79 2.32 -4.73
N VAL A 154 -2.79 3.31 -3.86
CA VAL A 154 -3.46 4.59 -4.16
C VAL A 154 -2.70 5.34 -5.25
N ILE A 155 -1.40 5.57 -5.08
CA ILE A 155 -0.56 6.31 -6.03
C ILE A 155 0.67 5.48 -6.38
N SER A 156 0.78 5.06 -7.63
CA SER A 156 1.99 4.41 -8.15
C SER A 156 2.86 5.41 -8.92
N LYS A 157 4.15 5.41 -8.66
CA LYS A 157 5.16 6.11 -9.44
C LYS A 157 5.78 5.11 -10.42
N ASP A 158 5.07 4.86 -11.53
CA ASP A 158 5.40 3.78 -12.47
C ASP A 158 6.82 3.92 -13.05
N PHE A 159 7.34 5.15 -13.16
CA PHE A 159 8.72 5.42 -13.59
C PHE A 159 9.80 4.91 -12.61
N GLN A 160 9.43 4.49 -11.39
CA GLN A 160 10.34 3.90 -10.40
C GLN A 160 10.35 2.37 -10.42
N GLY A 161 9.53 1.73 -11.27
CA GLY A 161 9.60 0.30 -11.58
C GLY A 161 8.96 -0.66 -10.59
N GLY A 162 8.46 -0.20 -9.43
CA GLY A 162 7.92 -1.10 -8.39
C GLY A 162 6.68 -1.87 -8.83
N LYS A 163 5.85 -1.27 -9.70
CA LYS A 163 4.69 -1.96 -10.26
C LYS A 163 5.12 -3.12 -11.15
N ALA A 164 6.02 -2.88 -12.09
CA ALA A 164 6.56 -3.91 -12.97
C ALA A 164 7.24 -5.03 -12.16
N LEU A 165 8.01 -4.68 -11.13
CA LEU A 165 8.65 -5.65 -10.25
C LEU A 165 7.64 -6.63 -9.61
N LEU A 166 6.51 -6.13 -9.10
CA LEU A 166 5.47 -6.95 -8.50
C LEU A 166 4.72 -7.81 -9.54
N GLU A 167 4.41 -7.23 -10.71
CA GLU A 167 3.74 -7.93 -11.81
C GLU A 167 4.62 -9.05 -12.37
N ASP A 168 5.93 -8.84 -12.50
CA ASP A 168 6.92 -9.84 -12.95
C ASP A 168 7.04 -11.03 -11.97
N GLN A 169 6.75 -10.81 -10.69
CA GLN A 169 6.63 -11.89 -9.69
C GLN A 169 5.26 -12.59 -9.71
N GLY A 170 4.36 -12.20 -10.60
CA GLY A 170 3.05 -12.81 -10.78
C GLY A 170 1.95 -12.24 -9.86
N TYR A 171 2.21 -11.18 -9.11
CA TYR A 171 1.18 -10.56 -8.27
C TYR A 171 0.25 -9.67 -9.10
N ARG A 172 -1.04 -9.73 -8.79
CA ARG A 172 -2.02 -8.79 -9.33
C ARG A 172 -1.85 -7.43 -8.65
N VAL A 173 -1.55 -6.38 -9.42
CA VAL A 173 -1.37 -5.02 -8.94
C VAL A 173 -2.44 -4.10 -9.51
N GLU A 174 -3.21 -3.46 -8.64
CA GLU A 174 -4.20 -2.45 -9.01
C GLU A 174 -3.81 -1.09 -8.43
N THR A 175 -3.73 -0.09 -9.30
CA THR A 175 -3.38 1.28 -8.90
C THR A 175 -4.55 2.22 -9.17
N LEU A 176 -4.77 3.21 -8.29
CA LEU A 176 -5.83 4.20 -8.46
C LEU A 176 -5.37 5.43 -9.25
N ALA A 177 -4.11 5.79 -9.10
CA ALA A 177 -3.44 6.80 -9.92
C ALA A 177 -2.02 6.35 -10.25
N SER A 178 -1.72 6.18 -11.54
CA SER A 178 -0.40 5.84 -12.05
C SER A 178 0.28 7.10 -12.56
N VAL A 179 1.37 7.50 -11.93
CA VAL A 179 2.19 8.64 -12.33
C VAL A 179 3.30 8.14 -13.23
N SER A 180 3.34 8.63 -14.46
CA SER A 180 4.34 8.26 -15.47
C SER A 180 5.59 9.14 -15.42
N ARG A 181 5.46 10.40 -14.94
CA ARG A 181 6.58 11.35 -14.87
C ARG A 181 6.33 12.46 -13.86
N LEU A 182 7.42 12.91 -13.24
CA LEU A 182 7.50 14.13 -12.43
C LEU A 182 8.61 15.01 -13.01
N GLU A 183 8.27 16.19 -13.49
CA GLU A 183 9.25 17.09 -14.09
C GLU A 183 8.79 18.54 -13.96
N ASN A 184 9.73 19.43 -13.59
CA ASN A 184 9.47 20.89 -13.46
C ASN A 184 8.27 21.25 -12.58
N GLY A 185 7.96 20.45 -11.56
CA GLY A 185 6.81 20.64 -10.69
C GLY A 185 5.49 20.09 -11.25
N GLU A 186 5.50 19.52 -12.44
CA GLU A 186 4.33 18.92 -13.10
C GLU A 186 4.22 17.41 -12.80
N ILE A 187 2.98 16.94 -12.65
CA ILE A 187 2.64 15.55 -12.44
C ILE A 187 1.92 15.02 -13.68
N THR A 188 2.53 14.06 -14.37
CA THR A 188 1.92 13.41 -15.55
C THR A 188 1.43 12.02 -15.15
N PHE A 189 0.18 11.72 -15.46
CA PHE A 189 -0.41 10.39 -15.26
C PHE A 189 -0.31 9.52 -16.51
N ALA A 190 -0.27 8.21 -16.30
CA ALA A 190 -0.41 7.22 -17.34
C ALA A 190 -1.88 7.05 -17.74
#